data_d14029a91b73f9934f679ef618bba2ae
#
_entry.id   d14029a91b73f9934f679ef618bba2ae
#
_cell.length_a   1.000
_cell.length_b   1.000
_cell.length_c   1.000
_cell.angle_alpha   90.00
_cell.angle_beta   90.00
_cell.angle_gamma   90.00
#
_symmetry.space_group_name_H-M   'P 1'
#
loop_
_entity.id
_entity.type
_entity.pdbx_description
1 polymer ?
#
loop_
_entity_poly.entity_id
_entity_poly.type
_entity_poly.pdbx_seq_one_letter_code
_entity_poly.pdbx_strand_id
1 'polypeptide(L)'
;MTWEVSAGANAVIGLAYLAIAYIIVSGLIRTGQLSTNRLGLATGLIFLTCGVHHGTHSVHMLLPSLGVADPQGIALRESWHWPAVGWDILGAGVAVFYLSLRGSYASVLRGAQLFEDMKVRERQALEINDNIVQGLSVAKYALDQGRDGASRRAVEQTLQNAREIITELLGEADTEVELGPGELRRRRPATVGGGDVTG
;
A
#
# COMPACT_ATOMS: atom_id res chain seq x y z
N MET A 1 39.85 16.58 13.09
CA MET A 1 39.24 16.94 11.78
C MET A 1 38.37 15.85 11.17
N THR A 2 38.82 14.58 11.08
CA THR A 2 38.00 13.49 10.48
C THR A 2 36.67 13.24 11.22
N TRP A 3 36.72 13.14 12.56
CA TRP A 3 35.53 12.91 13.38
C TRP A 3 34.53 14.06 13.36
N GLU A 4 34.98 15.30 13.21
CA GLU A 4 34.05 16.47 13.11
C GLU A 4 33.22 16.40 11.85
N VAL A 5 33.85 16.03 10.72
CA VAL A 5 33.16 15.85 9.44
C VAL A 5 32.18 14.67 9.54
N SER A 6 32.61 13.55 10.16
CA SER A 6 31.74 12.39 10.37
C SER A 6 30.58 12.72 11.31
N ALA A 7 30.81 13.44 12.42
CA ALA A 7 29.74 13.87 13.33
C ALA A 7 28.71 14.73 12.60
N GLY A 8 29.15 15.67 11.76
CA GLY A 8 28.29 16.48 10.93
C GLY A 8 27.49 15.67 9.92
N ALA A 9 28.14 14.76 9.20
CA ALA A 9 27.49 13.90 8.22
C ALA A 9 26.44 12.98 8.90
N ASN A 10 26.78 12.37 10.03
CA ASN A 10 25.86 11.54 10.80
C ASN A 10 24.67 12.33 11.36
N ALA A 11 24.87 13.59 11.76
CA ALA A 11 23.78 14.47 12.16
C ALA A 11 22.80 14.71 10.98
N VAL A 12 23.34 15.01 9.79
CA VAL A 12 22.53 15.21 8.59
C VAL A 12 21.75 13.93 8.23
N ILE A 13 22.41 12.77 8.25
CA ILE A 13 21.74 11.47 7.99
C ILE A 13 20.64 11.25 9.03
N GLY A 14 20.95 11.41 10.31
CA GLY A 14 19.99 11.21 11.40
C GLY A 14 18.75 12.08 11.25
N LEU A 15 18.92 13.37 11.02
CA LEU A 15 17.81 14.32 10.84
C LEU A 15 16.99 14.01 9.57
N ALA A 16 17.66 13.70 8.45
CA ALA A 16 16.98 13.36 7.21
C ALA A 16 16.15 12.07 7.37
N TYR A 17 16.69 11.03 7.99
CA TYR A 17 15.99 9.77 8.20
C TYR A 17 14.83 9.88 9.17
N LEU A 18 14.98 10.65 10.24
CA LEU A 18 13.87 10.95 11.16
C LEU A 18 12.74 11.72 10.46
N ALA A 19 13.10 12.69 9.60
CA ALA A 19 12.10 13.40 8.80
C ALA A 19 11.39 12.47 7.80
N ILE A 20 12.11 11.58 7.13
CA ILE A 20 11.54 10.58 6.23
C ILE A 20 10.60 9.64 6.99
N ALA A 21 11.04 9.10 8.13
CA ALA A 21 10.23 8.24 8.99
C ALA A 21 8.92 8.94 9.40
N TYR A 22 9.02 10.18 9.83
CA TYR A 22 7.85 10.98 10.21
C TYR A 22 6.88 11.18 9.04
N ILE A 23 7.37 11.51 7.84
CA ILE A 23 6.53 11.69 6.64
C ILE A 23 5.79 10.41 6.29
N ILE A 24 6.50 9.27 6.27
CA ILE A 24 5.91 7.97 5.93
C ILE A 24 4.87 7.56 6.98
N VAL A 25 5.25 7.53 8.26
CA VAL A 25 4.36 7.07 9.34
C VAL A 25 3.15 7.99 9.50
N SER A 26 3.35 9.32 9.46
CA SER A 26 2.24 10.27 9.52
C SER A 26 1.31 10.15 8.30
N GLY A 27 1.85 9.80 7.13
CA GLY A 27 1.05 9.50 5.94
C GLY A 27 0.17 8.28 6.14
N LEU A 28 0.73 7.17 6.66
CA LEU A 28 0.01 5.94 6.95
C LEU A 28 -1.09 6.14 8.01
N ILE A 29 -0.82 6.92 9.05
CA ILE A 29 -1.81 7.25 10.09
C ILE A 29 -2.98 8.04 9.49
N ARG A 30 -2.68 9.10 8.71
CA ARG A 30 -3.72 9.96 8.12
C ARG A 30 -4.62 9.23 7.13
N THR A 31 -4.10 8.20 6.46
CA THR A 31 -4.84 7.40 5.48
C THR A 31 -5.44 6.12 6.06
N GLY A 32 -5.34 5.89 7.38
CA GLY A 32 -5.86 4.67 8.03
C GLY A 32 -5.11 3.38 7.69
N GLN A 33 -3.92 3.49 7.06
CA GLN A 33 -3.20 2.35 6.47
C GLN A 33 -2.12 1.76 7.36
N LEU A 34 -2.04 2.14 8.62
CA LEU A 34 -0.97 1.69 9.53
C LEU A 34 -0.94 0.17 9.70
N SER A 35 -2.09 -0.49 9.70
CA SER A 35 -2.22 -1.95 9.85
C SER A 35 -2.22 -2.71 8.54
N THR A 36 -2.68 -2.08 7.45
CA THR A 36 -2.87 -2.72 6.14
C THR A 36 -1.63 -2.58 5.26
N ASN A 37 -0.91 -1.46 5.31
CA ASN A 37 0.30 -1.22 4.52
C ASN A 37 1.57 -1.61 5.30
N ARG A 38 1.81 -2.92 5.42
CA ARG A 38 2.96 -3.48 6.15
C ARG A 38 4.30 -3.02 5.58
N LEU A 39 4.41 -2.87 4.26
CA LEU A 39 5.64 -2.41 3.60
C LEU A 39 5.94 -0.96 3.96
N GLY A 40 4.96 -0.10 3.90
CA GLY A 40 5.10 1.30 4.31
C GLY A 40 5.50 1.43 5.78
N LEU A 41 4.88 0.65 6.68
CA LEU A 41 5.23 0.63 8.09
C LEU A 41 6.68 0.16 8.31
N ALA A 42 7.08 -0.96 7.71
CA ALA A 42 8.44 -1.49 7.81
C ALA A 42 9.47 -0.47 7.30
N THR A 43 9.20 0.20 6.19
CA THR A 43 10.05 1.26 5.64
C THR A 43 10.19 2.42 6.63
N GLY A 44 9.09 2.90 7.20
CA GLY A 44 9.11 3.95 8.23
C GLY A 44 9.94 3.56 9.46
N LEU A 45 9.82 2.31 9.92
CA LEU A 45 10.59 1.79 11.06
C LEU A 45 12.09 1.66 10.74
N ILE A 46 12.47 1.27 9.54
CA ILE A 46 13.88 1.23 9.11
C ILE A 46 14.49 2.64 9.18
N PHE A 47 13.82 3.63 8.59
CA PHE A 47 14.30 5.01 8.66
C PHE A 47 14.35 5.55 10.09
N LEU A 48 13.37 5.21 10.93
CA LEU A 48 13.38 5.61 12.34
C LEU A 48 14.58 5.04 13.08
N THR A 49 14.82 3.73 12.99
CA THR A 49 15.92 3.07 13.69
C THR A 49 17.28 3.55 13.19
N CYS A 50 17.45 3.68 11.87
CA CYS A 50 18.66 4.24 11.29
C CYS A 50 18.86 5.71 11.67
N GLY A 51 17.80 6.51 11.71
CA GLY A 51 17.88 7.90 12.12
C GLY A 51 18.34 8.06 13.58
N VAL A 52 17.80 7.23 14.48
CA VAL A 52 18.25 7.20 15.89
C VAL A 52 19.70 6.75 15.98
N HIS A 53 20.12 5.71 15.23
CA HIS A 53 21.48 5.20 15.25
C HIS A 53 22.50 6.28 14.84
N HIS A 54 22.30 6.91 13.67
CA HIS A 54 23.19 7.99 13.19
C HIS A 54 23.16 9.21 14.09
N GLY A 55 21.99 9.59 14.59
CA GLY A 55 21.85 10.69 15.56
C GLY A 55 22.63 10.41 16.85
N THR A 56 22.56 9.20 17.38
CA THR A 56 23.30 8.76 18.57
C THR A 56 24.82 8.83 18.35
N HIS A 57 25.32 8.36 17.19
CA HIS A 57 26.75 8.47 16.84
C HIS A 57 27.21 9.93 16.84
N SER A 58 26.44 10.83 16.22
CA SER A 58 26.75 12.24 16.19
C SER A 58 26.79 12.85 17.59
N VAL A 59 25.81 12.54 18.43
CA VAL A 59 25.74 13.04 19.82
C VAL A 59 26.95 12.55 20.62
N HIS A 60 27.26 11.26 20.61
CA HIS A 60 28.41 10.72 21.33
C HIS A 60 29.72 11.36 20.89
N MET A 61 29.93 11.56 19.59
CA MET A 61 31.13 12.26 19.09
C MET A 61 31.22 13.73 19.54
N LEU A 62 30.10 14.39 19.82
CA LEU A 62 30.08 15.79 20.24
C LEU A 62 30.21 15.98 21.76
N LEU A 63 29.72 15.05 22.58
CA LEU A 63 29.71 15.14 24.05
C LEU A 63 31.08 15.48 24.67
N PRO A 64 32.23 14.88 24.27
CA PRO A 64 33.51 15.23 24.82
C PRO A 64 33.93 16.71 24.57
N SER A 65 33.48 17.29 23.45
CA SER A 65 33.72 18.71 23.16
C SER A 65 32.91 19.67 24.06
N LEU A 66 31.85 19.17 24.68
CA LEU A 66 31.00 19.89 25.63
C LEU A 66 31.45 19.65 27.08
N GLY A 67 32.60 19.01 27.31
CA GLY A 67 33.12 18.73 28.64
C GLY A 67 32.46 17.56 29.35
N VAL A 68 31.67 16.74 28.63
CA VAL A 68 31.05 15.53 29.16
C VAL A 68 32.00 14.37 28.97
N ALA A 69 32.35 13.69 30.09
CA ALA A 69 33.18 12.49 30.05
C ALA A 69 32.39 11.31 29.39
N ASP A 70 32.61 11.12 28.10
CA ASP A 70 31.99 10.03 27.34
C ASP A 70 33.07 9.16 26.69
N PRO A 71 33.46 8.02 27.34
CA PRO A 71 34.45 7.10 26.78
C PRO A 71 34.07 6.54 25.41
N GLN A 72 32.77 6.35 25.15
CA GLN A 72 32.27 5.86 23.86
C GLN A 72 32.49 6.92 22.76
N GLY A 73 32.21 8.18 23.05
CA GLY A 73 32.45 9.29 22.14
C GLY A 73 33.92 9.48 21.80
N ILE A 74 34.82 9.31 22.79
CA ILE A 74 36.29 9.35 22.56
C ILE A 74 36.73 8.20 21.65
N ALA A 75 36.29 6.97 21.93
CA ALA A 75 36.59 5.78 21.11
C ALA A 75 36.06 5.93 19.68
N LEU A 76 34.88 6.49 19.52
CA LEU A 76 34.31 6.78 18.19
C LEU A 76 35.19 7.78 17.43
N ARG A 77 35.66 8.87 18.05
CA ARG A 77 36.49 9.87 17.38
C ARG A 77 37.81 9.28 16.89
N GLU A 78 38.39 8.32 17.63
CA GLU A 78 39.64 7.65 17.28
C GLU A 78 39.45 6.61 16.15
N SER A 79 38.29 6.02 16.03
CA SER A 79 38.02 4.96 15.05
C SER A 79 37.75 5.49 13.63
N TRP A 80 37.46 6.77 13.46
CA TRP A 80 37.08 7.33 12.15
C TRP A 80 38.29 7.69 11.30
N HIS A 81 38.39 7.02 10.13
CA HIS A 81 39.39 7.24 9.09
C HIS A 81 38.73 7.82 7.83
N TRP A 82 39.53 8.47 6.97
CA TRP A 82 39.00 9.10 5.75
C TRP A 82 38.09 8.20 4.88
N PRO A 83 38.37 6.91 4.68
CA PRO A 83 37.42 6.06 3.94
C PRO A 83 36.03 5.95 4.59
N ALA A 84 35.96 5.84 5.93
CA ALA A 84 34.68 5.80 6.65
C ALA A 84 33.95 7.15 6.56
N VAL A 85 34.69 8.26 6.73
CA VAL A 85 34.13 9.61 6.54
C VAL A 85 33.57 9.81 5.14
N GLY A 86 34.24 9.26 4.11
CA GLY A 86 33.77 9.30 2.73
C GLY A 86 32.39 8.62 2.56
N TRP A 87 32.18 7.49 3.22
CA TRP A 87 30.90 6.81 3.25
C TRP A 87 29.82 7.60 3.99
N ASP A 88 30.15 8.25 5.09
CA ASP A 88 29.21 9.11 5.81
C ASP A 88 28.78 10.32 4.98
N ILE A 89 29.71 10.96 4.28
CA ILE A 89 29.40 12.09 3.37
C ILE A 89 28.49 11.61 2.23
N LEU A 90 28.80 10.47 1.62
CA LEU A 90 27.97 9.87 0.58
C LEU A 90 26.56 9.56 1.13
N GLY A 91 26.49 8.93 2.31
CA GLY A 91 25.24 8.62 3.00
C GLY A 91 24.42 9.86 3.28
N ALA A 92 25.05 10.95 3.74
CA ALA A 92 24.37 12.23 3.96
C ALA A 92 23.80 12.81 2.67
N GLY A 93 24.57 12.77 1.57
CA GLY A 93 24.12 13.20 0.24
C GLY A 93 22.90 12.39 -0.24
N VAL A 94 22.96 11.06 -0.12
CA VAL A 94 21.85 10.15 -0.49
C VAL A 94 20.63 10.39 0.41
N ALA A 95 20.80 10.59 1.71
CA ALA A 95 19.70 10.85 2.64
C ALA A 95 18.97 12.15 2.30
N VAL A 96 19.72 13.23 2.01
CA VAL A 96 19.15 14.52 1.59
C VAL A 96 18.45 14.39 0.22
N PHE A 97 19.09 13.71 -0.74
CA PHE A 97 18.48 13.45 -2.05
C PHE A 97 17.17 12.68 -1.87
N TYR A 98 17.15 11.60 -1.09
CA TYR A 98 15.93 10.83 -0.85
C TYR A 98 14.85 11.67 -0.16
N LEU A 99 15.21 12.49 0.82
CA LEU A 99 14.28 13.41 1.48
C LEU A 99 13.69 14.43 0.48
N SER A 100 14.46 14.88 -0.50
CA SER A 100 13.98 15.81 -1.53
C SER A 100 12.86 15.22 -2.39
N LEU A 101 12.82 13.89 -2.52
CA LEU A 101 11.79 13.13 -3.25
C LEU A 101 10.49 12.94 -2.44
N ARG A 102 10.34 13.60 -1.30
CA ARG A 102 9.17 13.44 -0.40
C ARG A 102 7.81 13.59 -1.09
N GLY A 103 7.73 14.41 -2.14
CA GLY A 103 6.51 14.56 -2.95
C GLY A 103 6.10 13.29 -3.69
N SER A 104 7.06 12.39 -3.97
CA SER A 104 6.83 11.13 -4.67
C SER A 104 6.48 9.97 -3.72
N TYR A 105 6.66 10.11 -2.40
CA TYR A 105 6.38 9.01 -1.45
C TYR A 105 4.91 8.61 -1.46
N ALA A 106 4.00 9.58 -1.58
CA ALA A 106 2.57 9.32 -1.68
C ALA A 106 2.20 8.53 -2.93
N SER A 107 2.95 8.66 -4.04
CA SER A 107 2.72 7.87 -5.26
C SER A 107 3.25 6.45 -5.14
N VAL A 108 4.40 6.25 -4.46
CA VAL A 108 4.96 4.93 -4.20
C VAL A 108 4.05 4.13 -3.26
N LEU A 109 3.56 4.77 -2.18
CA LEU A 109 2.64 4.15 -1.23
C LEU A 109 1.28 3.83 -1.88
N ARG A 110 0.76 4.71 -2.75
CA ARG A 110 -0.46 4.47 -3.52
C ARG A 110 -0.28 3.42 -4.62
N GLY A 111 0.90 3.33 -5.23
CA GLY A 111 1.20 2.32 -6.24
C GLY A 111 1.08 0.89 -5.71
N ALA A 112 1.53 0.64 -4.50
CA ALA A 112 1.37 -0.66 -3.84
C ALA A 112 -0.11 -1.02 -3.61
N GLN A 113 -0.94 -0.04 -3.20
CA GLN A 113 -2.38 -0.24 -3.03
C GLN A 113 -3.11 -0.47 -4.37
N LEU A 114 -2.81 0.33 -5.39
CA LEU A 114 -3.40 0.12 -6.72
C LEU A 114 -3.11 -1.28 -7.26
N PHE A 115 -1.95 -1.83 -6.96
CA PHE A 115 -1.60 -3.18 -7.38
C PHE A 115 -2.38 -4.26 -6.61
N GLU A 116 -2.59 -4.08 -5.29
CA GLU A 116 -3.45 -4.96 -4.49
C GLU A 116 -4.91 -4.87 -4.95
N ASP A 117 -5.44 -3.66 -5.14
CA ASP A 117 -6.79 -3.44 -5.65
C ASP A 117 -7.00 -4.05 -7.04
N MET A 118 -5.99 -3.95 -7.92
CA MET A 118 -6.04 -4.63 -9.23
C MET A 118 -6.11 -6.15 -9.11
N LYS A 119 -5.33 -6.77 -8.22
CA LYS A 119 -5.39 -8.21 -7.97
C LYS A 119 -6.75 -8.66 -7.42
N VAL A 120 -7.34 -7.88 -6.52
CA VAL A 120 -8.68 -8.16 -5.99
C VAL A 120 -9.70 -8.09 -7.12
N ARG A 121 -9.69 -7.05 -7.93
CA ARG A 121 -10.59 -6.90 -9.09
C ARG A 121 -10.41 -8.00 -10.14
N GLU A 122 -9.18 -8.44 -10.38
CA GLU A 122 -8.90 -9.55 -11.30
C GLU A 122 -9.51 -10.85 -10.79
N ARG A 123 -9.36 -11.17 -9.49
CA ARG A 123 -9.99 -12.35 -8.89
C ARG A 123 -11.52 -12.29 -8.98
N GLN A 124 -12.11 -11.15 -8.65
CA GLN A 124 -13.55 -10.93 -8.76
C GLN A 124 -14.05 -11.09 -10.21
N ALA A 125 -13.31 -10.57 -11.19
CA ALA A 125 -13.63 -10.72 -12.59
C ALA A 125 -13.58 -12.20 -13.06
N LEU A 126 -12.57 -12.96 -12.59
CA LEU A 126 -12.45 -14.40 -12.87
C LEU A 126 -13.60 -15.18 -12.24
N GLU A 127 -13.96 -14.89 -11.01
CA GLU A 127 -15.06 -15.52 -10.30
C GLU A 127 -16.42 -15.24 -10.95
N ILE A 128 -16.67 -14.01 -11.39
CA ILE A 128 -17.85 -13.66 -12.17
C ILE A 128 -17.87 -14.43 -13.50
N ASN A 129 -16.74 -14.50 -14.20
CA ASN A 129 -16.63 -15.24 -15.44
C ASN A 129 -16.92 -16.74 -15.24
N ASP A 130 -16.31 -17.36 -14.23
CA ASP A 130 -16.43 -18.81 -14.02
C ASP A 130 -17.83 -19.21 -13.54
N ASN A 131 -18.45 -18.43 -12.67
CA ASN A 131 -19.73 -18.76 -12.09
C ASN A 131 -20.92 -18.29 -12.94
N ILE A 132 -20.86 -17.10 -13.51
CA ILE A 132 -22.00 -16.48 -14.20
C ILE A 132 -21.94 -16.77 -15.71
N VAL A 133 -20.81 -16.45 -16.35
CA VAL A 133 -20.70 -16.60 -17.82
C VAL A 133 -20.73 -18.06 -18.24
N GLN A 134 -20.03 -18.94 -17.52
CA GLN A 134 -20.08 -20.36 -17.80
C GLN A 134 -21.46 -20.97 -17.52
N GLY A 135 -22.08 -20.59 -16.38
CA GLY A 135 -23.44 -21.05 -16.06
C GLY A 135 -24.47 -20.67 -17.12
N LEU A 136 -24.43 -19.44 -17.62
CA LEU A 136 -25.30 -18.98 -18.71
C LEU A 136 -24.98 -19.66 -20.04
N SER A 137 -23.72 -19.97 -20.31
CA SER A 137 -23.30 -20.72 -21.51
C SER A 137 -23.85 -22.14 -21.49
N VAL A 138 -23.81 -22.81 -20.33
CA VAL A 138 -24.41 -24.16 -20.15
C VAL A 138 -25.93 -24.10 -20.33
N ALA A 139 -26.59 -23.07 -19.75
CA ALA A 139 -28.02 -22.88 -19.93
C ALA A 139 -28.43 -22.67 -21.39
N LYS A 140 -27.68 -21.82 -22.11
CA LYS A 140 -27.89 -21.60 -23.55
C LYS A 140 -27.69 -22.87 -24.36
N TYR A 141 -26.60 -23.60 -24.09
CA TYR A 141 -26.34 -24.86 -24.80
C TYR A 141 -27.43 -25.93 -24.58
N ALA A 142 -27.96 -26.03 -23.35
CA ALA A 142 -29.07 -26.91 -23.04
C ALA A 142 -30.34 -26.49 -23.75
N LEU A 143 -30.61 -25.19 -23.86
CA LEU A 143 -31.76 -24.65 -24.60
C LEU A 143 -31.64 -24.97 -26.12
N ASP A 144 -30.47 -24.71 -26.70
CA ASP A 144 -30.22 -25.00 -28.12
C ASP A 144 -30.40 -26.49 -28.48
N GLN A 145 -30.29 -27.39 -27.49
CA GLN A 145 -30.56 -28.84 -27.65
C GLN A 145 -32.00 -29.24 -27.29
N GLY A 146 -32.90 -28.31 -27.06
CA GLY A 146 -34.28 -28.60 -26.67
C GLY A 146 -34.44 -29.19 -25.27
N ARG A 147 -33.41 -29.06 -24.41
CA ARG A 147 -33.43 -29.55 -23.02
C ARG A 147 -33.87 -28.47 -22.02
N ASP A 148 -35.11 -28.03 -22.16
CA ASP A 148 -35.66 -26.87 -21.40
C ASP A 148 -35.50 -26.99 -19.88
N GLY A 149 -35.77 -28.20 -19.34
CA GLY A 149 -35.63 -28.45 -17.91
C GLY A 149 -34.19 -28.37 -17.42
N ALA A 150 -33.19 -28.70 -18.24
CA ALA A 150 -31.78 -28.55 -17.90
C ALA A 150 -31.34 -27.10 -18.00
N SER A 151 -31.82 -26.38 -19.02
CA SER A 151 -31.57 -24.94 -19.18
C SER A 151 -32.11 -24.15 -18.00
N ARG A 152 -33.35 -24.39 -17.59
CA ARG A 152 -33.98 -23.71 -16.42
C ARG A 152 -33.18 -23.93 -15.15
N ARG A 153 -32.77 -25.16 -14.85
CA ARG A 153 -31.94 -25.45 -13.66
C ARG A 153 -30.59 -24.73 -13.70
N ALA A 154 -29.94 -24.68 -14.86
CA ALA A 154 -28.66 -23.96 -15.01
C ALA A 154 -28.82 -22.47 -14.79
N VAL A 155 -29.91 -21.85 -15.27
CA VAL A 155 -30.22 -20.43 -15.01
C VAL A 155 -30.49 -20.18 -13.52
N GLU A 156 -31.28 -21.05 -12.87
CA GLU A 156 -31.60 -20.92 -11.44
C GLU A 156 -30.32 -21.01 -10.58
N GLN A 157 -29.44 -21.98 -10.88
CA GLN A 157 -28.18 -22.13 -10.17
C GLN A 157 -27.25 -20.91 -10.38
N THR A 158 -27.15 -20.43 -11.62
CA THR A 158 -26.33 -19.25 -11.95
C THR A 158 -26.86 -18.00 -11.24
N LEU A 159 -28.18 -17.85 -11.16
CA LEU A 159 -28.80 -16.72 -10.46
C LEU A 159 -28.53 -16.77 -8.94
N GLN A 160 -28.54 -17.98 -8.37
CA GLN A 160 -28.18 -18.16 -6.95
C GLN A 160 -26.71 -17.82 -6.70
N ASN A 161 -25.80 -18.35 -7.51
CA ASN A 161 -24.37 -18.03 -7.40
C ASN A 161 -24.11 -16.51 -7.56
N ALA A 162 -24.79 -15.86 -8.51
CA ALA A 162 -24.67 -14.42 -8.71
C ALA A 162 -25.12 -13.61 -7.48
N ARG A 163 -26.18 -14.06 -6.80
CA ARG A 163 -26.65 -13.41 -5.55
C ARG A 163 -25.64 -13.57 -4.43
N GLU A 164 -25.04 -14.73 -4.29
CA GLU A 164 -24.01 -15.00 -3.29
C GLU A 164 -22.79 -14.11 -3.50
N ILE A 165 -22.26 -14.03 -4.73
CA ILE A 165 -21.15 -13.14 -5.09
C ILE A 165 -21.51 -11.67 -4.79
N ILE A 166 -22.70 -11.21 -5.16
CA ILE A 166 -23.12 -9.83 -4.89
C ILE A 166 -23.21 -9.57 -3.37
N THR A 167 -23.73 -10.52 -2.60
CA THR A 167 -23.84 -10.37 -1.15
C THR A 167 -22.45 -10.31 -0.49
N GLU A 168 -21.51 -11.10 -0.96
CA GLU A 168 -20.14 -11.09 -0.48
C GLU A 168 -19.43 -9.76 -0.82
N LEU A 169 -19.55 -9.29 -2.06
CA LEU A 169 -18.99 -8.02 -2.50
C LEU A 169 -19.57 -6.80 -1.78
N LEU A 170 -20.89 -6.83 -1.47
CA LEU A 170 -21.54 -5.75 -0.73
C LEU A 170 -21.26 -5.85 0.78
N GLY A 171 -21.10 -7.04 1.33
CA GLY A 171 -20.75 -7.25 2.73
C GLY A 171 -19.32 -6.77 3.06
N GLU A 172 -18.39 -6.84 2.12
CA GLU A 172 -17.08 -6.21 2.25
C GLU A 172 -17.12 -4.68 2.10
N ALA A 173 -18.06 -4.16 1.29
CA ALA A 173 -18.20 -2.72 1.07
C ALA A 173 -18.88 -1.97 2.23
N ASP A 174 -19.73 -2.64 3.01
CA ASP A 174 -20.48 -2.02 4.13
C ASP A 174 -19.56 -1.66 5.33
N THR A 175 -18.30 -2.06 5.29
CA THR A 175 -17.31 -1.73 6.33
C THR A 175 -16.54 -0.44 6.05
N GLU A 176 -16.60 0.18 4.87
CA GLU A 176 -15.71 1.32 4.54
C GLU A 176 -16.33 2.51 3.77
N VAL A 177 -17.59 2.47 3.33
CA VAL A 177 -18.10 3.60 2.53
C VAL A 177 -19.53 3.98 2.96
N GLU A 178 -19.68 5.09 3.66
CA GLU A 178 -20.91 5.86 3.72
C GLU A 178 -21.20 6.41 2.29
N LEU A 179 -21.93 5.64 1.49
CA LEU A 179 -22.40 6.09 0.17
C LEU A 179 -23.45 7.19 0.37
N GLY A 180 -23.13 8.40 -0.08
CA GLY A 180 -24.07 9.52 -0.08
C GLY A 180 -25.34 9.21 -0.90
N PRO A 181 -26.51 9.78 -0.52
CA PRO A 181 -27.75 9.55 -1.25
C PRO A 181 -27.63 10.05 -2.70
N GLY A 182 -27.60 9.14 -3.67
CA GLY A 182 -27.59 9.44 -5.10
C GLY A 182 -26.44 8.89 -5.93
N GLU A 183 -25.44 8.23 -5.33
CA GLU A 183 -24.24 7.72 -6.05
C GLU A 183 -24.45 6.41 -6.81
N LEU A 184 -25.50 5.66 -6.51
CA LEU A 184 -25.88 4.46 -7.26
C LEU A 184 -26.98 4.78 -8.27
N ARG A 185 -26.61 5.21 -9.48
CA ARG A 185 -27.54 5.18 -10.61
C ARG A 185 -27.83 3.72 -10.97
N ARG A 186 -29.00 3.21 -10.57
CA ARG A 186 -29.50 1.93 -11.07
C ARG A 186 -29.55 2.02 -12.61
N ARG A 187 -28.78 1.20 -13.30
CA ARG A 187 -29.04 0.92 -14.72
C ARG A 187 -30.43 0.31 -14.79
N ARG A 188 -31.24 0.76 -15.78
CA ARG A 188 -32.57 0.23 -16.01
C ARG A 188 -32.53 -1.30 -16.02
N PRO A 189 -33.39 -2.00 -15.26
CA PRO A 189 -33.50 -3.45 -15.35
C PRO A 189 -33.80 -3.85 -16.79
N ALA A 190 -33.23 -4.96 -17.24
CA ALA A 190 -33.55 -5.53 -18.54
C ALA A 190 -35.10 -5.82 -18.57
N THR A 191 -35.81 -5.13 -19.41
CA THR A 191 -37.21 -5.44 -19.67
C THR A 191 -37.27 -6.59 -20.66
N VAL A 192 -37.92 -7.68 -20.30
CA VAL A 192 -38.31 -8.71 -21.27
C VAL A 192 -39.30 -8.00 -22.19
N GLY A 193 -38.91 -7.75 -23.45
CA GLY A 193 -39.78 -7.14 -24.45
C GLY A 193 -41.03 -7.99 -24.58
N GLY A 194 -42.16 -7.43 -24.20
CA GLY A 194 -43.45 -8.00 -24.52
C GLY A 194 -43.59 -7.98 -26.04
N GLY A 195 -43.42 -9.12 -26.69
CA GLY A 195 -43.81 -9.30 -28.07
C GLY A 195 -45.33 -9.08 -28.14
N ASP A 196 -45.77 -8.06 -28.88
CA ASP A 196 -47.14 -7.88 -29.30
C ASP A 196 -47.61 -9.15 -30.01
N VAL A 197 -48.52 -9.88 -29.35
CA VAL A 197 -49.32 -10.89 -30.00
C VAL A 197 -50.60 -10.18 -30.43
N THR A 198 -50.55 -9.56 -31.61
CA THR A 198 -51.75 -9.16 -32.35
C THR A 198 -51.62 -9.67 -33.76
N GLY A 199 -52.53 -10.60 -34.12
CA GLY A 199 -52.73 -11.08 -35.48
C GLY A 199 -53.23 -12.50 -35.57
#